data_da586d626bd95044904c6f82184c315e
#
_entry.id   da586d626bd95044904c6f82184c315e
#
_cell.length_a   1.000
_cell.length_b   1.000
_cell.length_c   1.000
_cell.angle_alpha   90.00
_cell.angle_beta   90.00
_cell.angle_gamma   90.00
#
_symmetry.space_group_name_H-M   'P 1'
#
loop_
_entity.id
_entity.type
_entity.pdbx_description
1 polymer ?
#
loop_
_entity_poly.entity_id
_entity_poly.type
_entity_poly.pdbx_seq_one_letter_code
_entity_poly.pdbx_strand_id
1 'polypeptide(L)'
;VTAAPAEGSALRHPAEVAALADEVGRQVRALHALKAQLARGQSEVERAMHLVLFHLADAGPLRVSALAERLGTDPSTTSRQTGELVKRGLLERLPDPDDGRASLLAVTDEGHEVVAAMKERRHERLARAVEGFTREELVCFTALLARFADGLEQARLDSLRPAPPHAQEIA
;
A
#
# COMPACT_ATOMS: atom_id res chain seq x y z
N VAL A 1 30.78 -31.51 -26.56
CA VAL A 1 30.87 -30.27 -25.71
C VAL A 1 29.65 -30.28 -24.83
N THR A 2 29.80 -30.72 -23.57
CA THR A 2 28.77 -30.84 -22.57
C THR A 2 28.41 -29.43 -22.10
N ALA A 3 27.19 -28.99 -22.38
CA ALA A 3 26.64 -27.76 -21.80
C ALA A 3 26.41 -28.01 -20.30
N ALA A 4 27.07 -27.23 -19.46
CA ALA A 4 26.83 -27.22 -18.02
C ALA A 4 25.38 -26.74 -17.76
N PRO A 5 24.69 -27.33 -16.77
CA PRO A 5 23.36 -26.84 -16.36
C PRO A 5 23.49 -25.42 -15.83
N ALA A 6 22.56 -24.55 -16.20
CA ALA A 6 22.45 -23.20 -15.66
C ALA A 6 22.36 -23.30 -14.14
N GLU A 7 23.41 -22.84 -13.46
CA GLU A 7 23.44 -22.73 -12.01
C GLU A 7 22.28 -21.81 -11.59
N GLY A 8 21.29 -22.40 -10.91
CA GLY A 8 20.25 -21.64 -10.25
C GLY A 8 20.90 -20.59 -9.36
N SER A 9 20.45 -19.35 -9.45
CA SER A 9 20.94 -18.22 -8.67
C SER A 9 20.94 -18.60 -7.19
N ALA A 10 22.11 -19.04 -6.70
CA ALA A 10 22.29 -19.31 -5.29
C ALA A 10 22.02 -18.02 -4.53
N LEU A 11 21.08 -18.06 -3.59
CA LEU A 11 20.77 -16.92 -2.72
C LEU A 11 22.07 -16.43 -2.07
N ARG A 12 22.39 -15.16 -2.28
CA ARG A 12 23.44 -14.51 -1.50
C ARG A 12 22.95 -14.40 -0.07
N HIS A 13 23.75 -14.83 0.90
CA HIS A 13 23.43 -14.75 2.34
C HIS A 13 22.16 -15.52 2.77
N PRO A 14 22.09 -16.84 2.56
CA PRO A 14 20.85 -17.60 2.81
C PRO A 14 20.42 -17.60 4.28
N ALA A 15 21.35 -17.58 5.22
CA ALA A 15 21.04 -17.54 6.65
C ALA A 15 20.47 -16.19 7.07
N GLU A 16 21.01 -15.10 6.57
CA GLU A 16 20.56 -13.74 6.83
C GLU A 16 19.18 -13.48 6.19
N VAL A 17 18.94 -14.03 5.00
CA VAL A 17 17.63 -13.97 4.34
C VAL A 17 16.58 -14.77 5.13
N ALA A 18 16.93 -15.93 5.68
CA ALA A 18 16.02 -16.71 6.52
C ALA A 18 15.65 -15.93 7.80
N ALA A 19 16.64 -15.36 8.49
CA ALA A 19 16.42 -14.54 9.67
C ALA A 19 15.54 -13.30 9.35
N LEU A 20 15.78 -12.66 8.21
CA LEU A 20 14.94 -11.55 7.74
C LEU A 20 13.50 -12.02 7.49
N ALA A 21 13.28 -13.18 6.87
CA ALA A 21 11.96 -13.72 6.61
C ALA A 21 11.18 -13.97 7.90
N ASP A 22 11.83 -14.52 8.93
CA ASP A 22 11.22 -14.73 10.24
C ASP A 22 10.83 -13.41 10.90
N GLU A 23 11.69 -12.40 10.83
CA GLU A 23 11.43 -11.08 11.38
C GLU A 23 10.30 -10.36 10.63
N VAL A 24 10.26 -10.42 9.30
CA VAL A 24 9.15 -9.90 8.49
C VAL A 24 7.84 -10.58 8.89
N GLY A 25 7.85 -11.92 9.08
CA GLY A 25 6.68 -12.66 9.57
C GLY A 25 6.23 -12.17 10.95
N ARG A 26 7.16 -11.89 11.86
CA ARG A 26 6.87 -11.31 13.18
C ARG A 26 6.26 -9.91 13.05
N GLN A 27 6.82 -9.05 12.21
CA GLN A 27 6.32 -7.69 11.97
C GLN A 27 4.90 -7.69 11.39
N VAL A 28 4.62 -8.57 10.43
CA VAL A 28 3.27 -8.71 9.84
C VAL A 28 2.26 -9.08 10.94
N ARG A 29 2.58 -10.04 11.80
CA ARG A 29 1.70 -10.41 12.92
C ARG A 29 1.48 -9.26 13.90
N ALA A 30 2.53 -8.52 14.27
CA ALA A 30 2.45 -7.37 15.17
C ALA A 30 1.59 -6.24 14.57
N LEU A 31 1.76 -5.94 13.27
CA LEU A 31 0.94 -4.95 12.55
C LEU A 31 -0.53 -5.38 12.47
N HIS A 32 -0.82 -6.66 12.25
CA HIS A 32 -2.19 -7.17 12.25
C HIS A 32 -2.82 -7.04 13.65
N ALA A 33 -2.10 -7.38 14.72
CA ALA A 33 -2.59 -7.21 16.09
C ALA A 33 -2.87 -5.74 16.43
N LEU A 34 -1.96 -4.84 16.03
CA LEU A 34 -2.15 -3.40 16.19
C LEU A 34 -3.36 -2.89 15.42
N LYS A 35 -3.51 -3.28 14.14
CA LYS A 35 -4.68 -2.94 13.32
C LYS A 35 -5.98 -3.43 13.96
N ALA A 36 -6.01 -4.66 14.45
CA ALA A 36 -7.17 -5.23 15.15
C ALA A 36 -7.50 -4.46 16.43
N GLN A 37 -6.49 -4.03 17.18
CA GLN A 37 -6.69 -3.20 18.38
C GLN A 37 -7.24 -1.81 18.04
N LEU A 38 -6.70 -1.16 17.02
CA LEU A 38 -7.13 0.16 16.55
C LEU A 38 -8.53 0.13 15.93
N ALA A 39 -8.91 -1.02 15.40
CA ALA A 39 -10.24 -1.25 14.83
C ALA A 39 -11.33 -1.43 15.90
N ARG A 40 -10.97 -1.64 17.16
CA ARG A 40 -11.95 -1.72 18.26
C ARG A 40 -12.67 -0.38 18.38
N GLY A 41 -13.98 -0.39 18.16
CA GLY A 41 -14.82 0.80 18.19
C GLY A 41 -15.00 1.54 16.87
N GLN A 42 -14.33 1.12 15.79
CA GLN A 42 -14.61 1.62 14.45
C GLN A 42 -15.38 0.58 13.62
N SER A 43 -16.39 1.02 12.90
CA SER A 43 -17.08 0.16 11.95
C SER A 43 -16.17 -0.17 10.76
N GLU A 44 -16.45 -1.29 10.08
CA GLU A 44 -15.73 -1.66 8.86
C GLU A 44 -15.86 -0.57 7.77
N VAL A 45 -17.03 0.07 7.73
CA VAL A 45 -17.31 1.18 6.82
C VAL A 45 -16.40 2.38 7.10
N GLU A 46 -16.21 2.77 8.36
CA GLU A 46 -15.31 3.87 8.73
C GLU A 46 -13.86 3.60 8.35
N ARG A 47 -13.38 2.36 8.54
CA ARG A 47 -12.03 1.97 8.10
C ARG A 47 -11.85 2.06 6.59
N ALA A 48 -12.83 1.59 5.82
CA ALA A 48 -12.82 1.69 4.38
C ALA A 48 -12.83 3.15 3.91
N MET A 49 -13.63 4.01 4.55
CA MET A 49 -13.67 5.45 4.27
C MET A 49 -12.33 6.14 4.55
N HIS A 50 -11.64 5.77 5.63
CA HIS A 50 -10.31 6.27 5.91
C HIS A 50 -9.29 5.89 4.81
N LEU A 51 -9.35 4.66 4.28
CA LEU A 51 -8.48 4.24 3.18
C LEU A 51 -8.74 5.06 1.91
N VAL A 52 -10.00 5.31 1.58
CA VAL A 52 -10.40 6.17 0.45
C VAL A 52 -9.79 7.57 0.58
N LEU A 53 -9.96 8.21 1.75
CA LEU A 53 -9.41 9.54 2.01
C LEU A 53 -7.87 9.57 1.87
N PHE A 54 -7.17 8.58 2.43
CA PHE A 54 -5.72 8.50 2.32
C PHE A 54 -5.25 8.40 0.86
N HIS A 55 -5.88 7.51 0.08
CA HIS A 55 -5.50 7.31 -1.31
C HIS A 55 -5.74 8.55 -2.18
N LEU A 56 -6.86 9.24 -1.96
CA LEU A 56 -7.16 10.47 -2.70
C LEU A 56 -6.26 11.64 -2.26
N ALA A 57 -5.95 11.76 -0.98
CA ALA A 57 -5.05 12.80 -0.49
C ALA A 57 -3.61 12.64 -1.00
N ASP A 58 -3.18 11.41 -1.28
CA ASP A 58 -1.84 11.09 -1.77
C ASP A 58 -1.77 11.19 -3.31
N ALA A 59 -2.79 10.71 -4.01
CA ALA A 59 -2.80 10.62 -5.47
C ALA A 59 -3.37 11.86 -6.17
N GLY A 60 -4.07 12.74 -5.45
CA GLY A 60 -4.88 13.80 -6.03
C GLY A 60 -6.24 13.30 -6.55
N PRO A 61 -6.96 14.14 -7.30
CA PRO A 61 -8.29 13.81 -7.81
C PRO A 61 -8.29 12.60 -8.73
N LEU A 62 -9.21 11.65 -8.52
CA LEU A 62 -9.33 10.41 -9.29
C LEU A 62 -10.78 10.11 -9.67
N ARG A 63 -10.97 9.42 -10.79
CA ARG A 63 -12.25 8.75 -11.11
C ARG A 63 -12.53 7.62 -10.12
N VAL A 64 -13.80 7.35 -9.83
CA VAL A 64 -14.20 6.24 -8.94
C VAL A 64 -13.64 4.89 -9.40
N SER A 65 -13.60 4.64 -10.72
CA SER A 65 -13.03 3.40 -11.27
C SER A 65 -11.53 3.24 -11.00
N ALA A 66 -10.76 4.30 -11.21
CA ALA A 66 -9.32 4.30 -10.94
C ALA A 66 -9.03 4.15 -9.44
N LEU A 67 -9.86 4.74 -8.58
CA LEU A 67 -9.75 4.57 -7.14
C LEU A 67 -10.07 3.12 -6.72
N ALA A 68 -11.12 2.52 -7.29
CA ALA A 68 -11.50 1.13 -7.02
C ALA A 68 -10.37 0.15 -7.41
N GLU A 69 -9.76 0.36 -8.56
CA GLU A 69 -8.60 -0.42 -9.02
C GLU A 69 -7.43 -0.33 -8.05
N ARG A 70 -7.08 0.89 -7.60
CA ARG A 70 -6.00 1.11 -6.62
C ARG A 70 -6.26 0.48 -5.27
N LEU A 71 -7.53 0.47 -4.84
CA LEU A 71 -7.94 -0.14 -3.58
C LEU A 71 -8.13 -1.65 -3.68
N GLY A 72 -8.13 -2.23 -4.88
CA GLY A 72 -8.47 -3.63 -5.11
C GLY A 72 -9.90 -3.98 -4.68
N THR A 73 -10.85 -3.03 -4.84
CA THR A 73 -12.23 -3.15 -4.41
C THR A 73 -13.19 -3.10 -5.59
N ASP A 74 -14.42 -3.57 -5.38
CA ASP A 74 -15.47 -3.47 -6.37
C ASP A 74 -15.88 -2.00 -6.59
N PRO A 75 -16.05 -1.54 -7.86
CA PRO A 75 -16.45 -0.17 -8.17
C PRO A 75 -17.75 0.27 -7.51
N SER A 76 -18.73 -0.62 -7.33
CA SER A 76 -20.02 -0.30 -6.69
C SER A 76 -19.82 -0.05 -5.19
N THR A 77 -18.96 -0.81 -4.55
CA THR A 77 -18.57 -0.63 -3.14
C THR A 77 -17.84 0.70 -2.96
N THR A 78 -16.85 0.99 -3.81
CA THR A 78 -16.12 2.26 -3.79
C THR A 78 -17.05 3.45 -4.04
N SER A 79 -17.97 3.34 -4.99
CA SER A 79 -18.96 4.38 -5.29
C SER A 79 -19.85 4.69 -4.07
N ARG A 80 -20.29 3.66 -3.34
CA ARG A 80 -21.09 3.85 -2.11
C ARG A 80 -20.28 4.52 -1.01
N GLN A 81 -19.03 4.08 -0.77
CA GLN A 81 -18.16 4.65 0.24
C GLN A 81 -17.82 6.11 -0.06
N THR A 82 -17.48 6.43 -1.31
CA THR A 82 -17.19 7.80 -1.72
C THR A 82 -18.43 8.69 -1.67
N GLY A 83 -19.62 8.16 -2.02
CA GLY A 83 -20.88 8.86 -1.87
C GLY A 83 -21.18 9.27 -0.44
N GLU A 84 -20.84 8.41 0.53
CA GLU A 84 -20.99 8.74 1.95
C GLU A 84 -19.99 9.79 2.42
N LEU A 85 -18.74 9.76 1.93
CA LEU A 85 -17.74 10.78 2.22
C LEU A 85 -18.11 12.15 1.62
N VAL A 86 -18.72 12.16 0.42
CA VAL A 86 -19.26 13.40 -0.18
C VAL A 86 -20.39 13.97 0.68
N LYS A 87 -21.30 13.14 1.16
CA LYS A 87 -22.38 13.59 2.07
C LYS A 87 -21.84 14.19 3.37
N ARG A 88 -20.72 13.68 3.85
CA ARG A 88 -20.02 14.18 5.06
C ARG A 88 -19.17 15.42 4.81
N GLY A 89 -19.11 15.92 3.56
CA GLY A 89 -18.28 17.07 3.20
C GLY A 89 -16.78 16.81 3.13
N LEU A 90 -16.33 15.54 3.24
CA LEU A 90 -14.91 15.17 3.22
C LEU A 90 -14.35 14.96 1.81
N LEU A 91 -15.24 14.69 0.85
CA LEU A 91 -14.92 14.64 -0.58
C LEU A 91 -15.88 15.54 -1.36
N GLU A 92 -15.40 16.00 -2.50
CA GLU A 92 -16.22 16.71 -3.49
C GLU A 92 -16.09 16.06 -4.86
N ARG A 93 -17.04 16.39 -5.77
CA ARG A 93 -17.02 15.96 -7.16
C ARG A 93 -16.64 17.14 -8.04
N LEU A 94 -15.54 16.99 -8.78
CA LEU A 94 -15.10 17.97 -9.77
C LEU A 94 -15.40 17.46 -11.18
N PRO A 95 -15.68 18.36 -12.14
CA PRO A 95 -15.74 17.97 -13.55
C PRO A 95 -14.40 17.37 -13.98
N ASP A 96 -14.45 16.29 -14.76
CA ASP A 96 -13.24 15.76 -15.36
C ASP A 96 -12.83 16.65 -16.55
N PRO A 97 -11.61 17.19 -16.59
CA PRO A 97 -11.18 18.09 -17.66
C PRO A 97 -11.09 17.41 -19.03
N ASP A 98 -10.90 16.08 -19.04
CA ASP A 98 -10.73 15.29 -20.27
C ASP A 98 -12.06 14.69 -20.77
N ASP A 99 -13.06 14.59 -19.89
CA ASP A 99 -14.36 13.98 -20.20
C ASP A 99 -15.49 14.67 -19.43
N GLY A 100 -16.16 15.61 -20.05
CA GLY A 100 -17.26 16.37 -19.44
C GLY A 100 -18.45 15.54 -18.96
N ARG A 101 -18.49 14.22 -19.23
CA ARG A 101 -19.51 13.29 -18.74
C ARG A 101 -19.07 12.57 -17.48
N ALA A 102 -17.79 12.63 -17.14
CA ALA A 102 -17.18 12.00 -15.97
C ALA A 102 -16.98 13.03 -14.85
N SER A 103 -16.79 12.52 -13.63
CA SER A 103 -16.40 13.33 -12.48
C SER A 103 -15.21 12.72 -11.77
N LEU A 104 -14.35 13.60 -11.28
CA LEU A 104 -13.26 13.27 -10.37
C LEU A 104 -13.74 13.43 -8.93
N LEU A 105 -13.23 12.60 -8.05
CA LEU A 105 -13.35 12.77 -6.60
C LEU A 105 -12.11 13.49 -6.10
N ALA A 106 -12.28 14.56 -5.35
CA ALA A 106 -11.24 15.32 -4.69
C ALA A 106 -11.48 15.37 -3.19
N VAL A 107 -10.42 15.48 -2.42
CA VAL A 107 -10.49 15.70 -0.96
C VAL A 107 -10.75 17.18 -0.72
N THR A 108 -11.73 17.51 0.10
CA THR A 108 -12.00 18.89 0.54
C THR A 108 -11.00 19.36 1.60
N ASP A 109 -10.97 20.65 1.93
CA ASP A 109 -10.15 21.17 3.03
C ASP A 109 -10.46 20.45 4.35
N GLU A 110 -11.74 20.22 4.68
CA GLU A 110 -12.16 19.45 5.85
C GLU A 110 -11.66 17.99 5.77
N GLY A 111 -11.73 17.37 4.59
CA GLY A 111 -11.16 16.05 4.34
C GLY A 111 -9.64 16.01 4.58
N HIS A 112 -8.92 17.05 4.16
CA HIS A 112 -7.48 17.19 4.40
C HIS A 112 -7.15 17.35 5.89
N GLU A 113 -7.95 18.05 6.67
CA GLU A 113 -7.80 18.14 8.13
C GLU A 113 -7.96 16.78 8.79
N VAL A 114 -8.96 15.99 8.37
CA VAL A 114 -9.15 14.62 8.86
C VAL A 114 -7.93 13.74 8.52
N VAL A 115 -7.42 13.82 7.30
CA VAL A 115 -6.23 13.07 6.88
C VAL A 115 -5.00 13.49 7.69
N ALA A 116 -4.82 14.80 7.95
CA ALA A 116 -3.73 15.31 8.78
C ALA A 116 -3.78 14.76 10.21
N ALA A 117 -4.96 14.79 10.84
CA ALA A 117 -5.16 14.22 12.17
C ALA A 117 -4.87 12.70 12.23
N MET A 118 -5.21 11.97 11.15
CA MET A 118 -4.91 10.54 11.05
C MET A 118 -3.39 10.30 10.89
N LYS A 119 -2.71 11.12 10.09
CA LYS A 119 -1.24 11.06 9.92
C LYS A 119 -0.54 11.32 11.26
N GLU A 120 -0.98 12.34 12.01
CA GLU A 120 -0.40 12.66 13.31
C GLU A 120 -0.53 11.51 14.30
N ARG A 121 -1.72 10.93 14.44
CA ARG A 121 -1.92 9.74 15.29
C ARG A 121 -1.05 8.55 14.87
N ARG A 122 -0.76 8.41 13.56
CA ARG A 122 0.17 7.40 13.07
C ARG A 122 1.60 7.71 13.49
N HIS A 123 2.02 8.99 13.37
CA HIS A 123 3.34 9.46 13.80
C HIS A 123 3.57 9.22 15.29
N GLU A 124 2.61 9.59 16.15
CA GLU A 124 2.70 9.35 17.60
C GLU A 124 2.89 7.87 17.94
N ARG A 125 2.16 6.98 17.25
CA ARG A 125 2.30 5.53 17.47
C ARG A 125 3.66 5.00 17.03
N LEU A 126 4.14 5.46 15.86
CA LEU A 126 5.46 5.07 15.37
C LEU A 126 6.57 5.64 16.26
N ALA A 127 6.45 6.87 16.73
CA ALA A 127 7.39 7.48 17.66
C ALA A 127 7.58 6.63 18.92
N ARG A 128 6.48 6.13 19.51
CA ARG A 128 6.55 5.21 20.65
C ARG A 128 7.24 3.88 20.32
N ALA A 129 7.02 3.36 19.12
CA ALA A 129 7.61 2.10 18.68
C ALA A 129 9.13 2.19 18.47
N VAL A 130 9.64 3.39 18.20
CA VAL A 130 11.05 3.66 17.90
C VAL A 130 11.73 4.52 18.99
N GLU A 131 11.13 4.66 20.15
CA GLU A 131 11.62 5.51 21.26
C GLU A 131 13.06 5.18 21.68
N GLY A 132 13.47 3.91 21.55
CA GLY A 132 14.84 3.47 21.87
C GLY A 132 15.86 3.64 20.73
N PHE A 133 15.46 4.17 19.58
CA PHE A 133 16.35 4.31 18.42
C PHE A 133 17.09 5.64 18.46
N THR A 134 18.36 5.62 18.11
CA THR A 134 19.10 6.85 17.81
C THR A 134 18.64 7.43 16.47
N ARG A 135 19.01 8.70 16.21
CA ARG A 135 18.71 9.35 14.94
C ARG A 135 19.33 8.59 13.76
N GLU A 136 20.56 8.15 13.91
CA GLU A 136 21.34 7.42 12.91
C GLU A 136 20.67 6.08 12.58
N GLU A 137 20.23 5.36 13.61
CA GLU A 137 19.49 4.10 13.45
C GLU A 137 18.16 4.33 12.73
N LEU A 138 17.42 5.39 13.05
CA LEU A 138 16.17 5.71 12.36
C LEU A 138 16.38 6.03 10.88
N VAL A 139 17.41 6.82 10.57
CA VAL A 139 17.75 7.15 9.18
C VAL A 139 18.14 5.89 8.41
N CYS A 140 19.01 5.05 8.99
CA CYS A 140 19.43 3.80 8.38
C CYS A 140 18.25 2.83 8.18
N PHE A 141 17.44 2.65 9.20
CA PHE A 141 16.26 1.77 9.16
C PHE A 141 15.25 2.23 8.10
N THR A 142 14.97 3.53 8.02
CA THR A 142 14.07 4.10 7.00
C THR A 142 14.58 3.83 5.59
N ALA A 143 15.88 4.04 5.34
CA ALA A 143 16.48 3.80 4.03
C ALA A 143 16.46 2.32 3.64
N LEU A 144 16.76 1.41 4.60
CA LEU A 144 16.71 -0.04 4.36
C LEU A 144 15.28 -0.53 4.13
N LEU A 145 14.31 0.00 4.88
CA LEU A 145 12.91 -0.34 4.73
C LEU A 145 12.36 0.11 3.37
N ALA A 146 12.75 1.30 2.89
CA ALA A 146 12.37 1.76 1.56
C ALA A 146 12.92 0.83 0.48
N ARG A 147 14.22 0.50 0.51
CA ARG A 147 14.84 -0.44 -0.42
C ARG A 147 14.19 -1.82 -0.39
N PHE A 148 13.80 -2.30 0.77
CA PHE A 148 13.10 -3.57 0.92
C PHE A 148 11.71 -3.52 0.29
N ALA A 149 10.96 -2.42 0.48
CA ALA A 149 9.66 -2.21 -0.15
C ALA A 149 9.77 -2.19 -1.68
N ASP A 150 10.76 -1.47 -2.24
CA ASP A 150 11.03 -1.43 -3.69
C ASP A 150 11.34 -2.85 -4.24
N GLY A 151 12.13 -3.62 -3.49
CA GLY A 151 12.44 -5.01 -3.87
C GLY A 151 11.23 -5.94 -3.87
N LEU A 152 10.32 -5.78 -2.92
CA LEU A 152 9.07 -6.54 -2.87
C LEU A 152 8.15 -6.17 -4.05
N GLU A 153 8.05 -4.89 -4.38
CA GLU A 153 7.24 -4.44 -5.52
C GLU A 153 7.80 -4.96 -6.84
N GLN A 154 9.13 -4.92 -7.02
CA GLN A 154 9.78 -5.50 -8.20
C GLN A 154 9.52 -7.00 -8.31
N ALA A 155 9.66 -7.77 -7.22
CA ALA A 155 9.38 -9.20 -7.20
C ALA A 155 7.90 -9.50 -7.52
N ARG A 156 6.98 -8.66 -7.07
CA ARG A 156 5.56 -8.74 -7.41
C ARG A 156 5.35 -8.55 -8.92
N LEU A 157 5.95 -7.53 -9.52
CA LEU A 157 5.85 -7.26 -10.95
C LEU A 157 6.45 -8.39 -11.78
N ASP A 158 7.59 -8.91 -11.36
CA ASP A 158 8.25 -10.03 -12.05
C ASP A 158 7.40 -11.31 -12.01
N SER A 159 6.68 -11.55 -10.91
CA SER A 159 5.77 -12.71 -10.80
C SER A 159 4.54 -12.62 -11.70
N LEU A 160 4.17 -11.42 -12.15
CA LEU A 160 3.06 -11.18 -13.08
C LEU A 160 3.48 -11.28 -14.55
N ARG A 161 4.80 -11.33 -14.85
CA ARG A 161 5.28 -11.50 -16.22
C ARG A 161 4.99 -12.95 -16.66
N PRO A 162 4.38 -13.15 -17.84
CA PRO A 162 4.18 -14.50 -18.37
C PRO A 162 5.55 -15.16 -18.53
N ALA A 163 5.63 -16.44 -18.12
CA ALA A 163 6.83 -17.25 -18.36
C ALA A 163 7.21 -17.18 -19.85
N PRO A 164 8.50 -17.04 -20.19
CA PRO A 164 8.92 -17.07 -21.58
C PRO A 164 8.40 -18.36 -22.21
N PRO A 165 7.89 -18.32 -23.46
CA PRO A 165 7.42 -19.52 -24.13
C PRO A 165 8.57 -20.51 -24.12
N HIS A 166 8.40 -21.65 -23.47
CA HIS A 166 9.35 -22.74 -23.51
C HIS A 166 9.62 -23.04 -24.98
N ALA A 167 10.89 -23.05 -25.36
CA ALA A 167 11.32 -23.65 -26.61
C ALA A 167 10.87 -25.10 -26.58
N GLN A 168 9.63 -25.35 -27.01
CA GLN A 168 9.21 -26.64 -27.51
C GLN A 168 9.73 -26.73 -28.94
N GLU A 169 10.34 -27.88 -29.18
CA GLU A 169 10.70 -28.42 -30.46
C GLU A 169 12.09 -28.08 -31.00
N ILE A 170 13.00 -29.03 -30.78
CA ILE A 170 13.61 -29.68 -31.96
C ILE A 170 13.68 -31.17 -31.62
N ALA A 171 12.74 -31.93 -32.15
CA ALA A 171 12.87 -33.37 -32.36
C ALA A 171 13.62 -33.60 -33.69
#